data_c30cf67672b69d9ef57eb013753c8566
#
_entry.id   c30cf67672b69d9ef57eb013753c8566
#
_cell.length_a   1.000
_cell.length_b   1.000
_cell.length_c   1.000
_cell.angle_alpha   90.00
_cell.angle_beta   90.00
_cell.angle_gamma   90.00
#
_symmetry.space_group_name_H-M   'P 1'
#
loop_
_entity.id
_entity.type
_entity.pdbx_description
1 polymer ?
#
loop_
_entity_poly.entity_id
_entity_poly.type
_entity_poly.pdbx_seq_one_letter_code
_entity_poly.pdbx_strand_id
1 'polypeptide(L)'
;MNLDNGVMKITRLETLRLEEFPNLLWLRIHSDAGIIGLGETHRAAPSVEAYVHEFIAPRVIGQDPMEVERLSRSLVGYLGFRGSGVETRAISAFDIALWDHYARVCNQPLYQVLGGASRQSIRTYNTCAGYQYIRDTRGQTSANWGLGGKPQGPYEDLDAFLHRADELAHSLLEEGIEAMKIWPFDTFAEATEGMHISGADLHKALEPFCKIRKAVGNRMDVMVEFHSLWRLPPAQRIAQALAEFDTYWHEDPIRMDSLALLKQYAPCSKAPICASEILAGRWSFKDLLETGVAGIVMFDLAWCGGISEARRIAALADAWQLP
;
A
#
# COMPACT_ATOMS: atom_id res chain seq x y z
N MET A 1 -41.91 -2.96 -8.27
CA MET A 1 -40.87 -3.64 -9.05
C MET A 1 -41.04 -5.12 -8.82
N ASN A 2 -41.50 -5.87 -9.83
CA ASN A 2 -41.55 -7.33 -9.72
C ASN A 2 -40.13 -7.85 -9.67
N LEU A 3 -39.74 -8.32 -8.51
CA LEU A 3 -38.55 -9.18 -8.39
C LEU A 3 -38.98 -10.55 -8.94
N ASP A 4 -38.82 -10.71 -10.24
CA ASP A 4 -38.70 -12.05 -10.80
C ASP A 4 -37.52 -12.70 -10.09
N ASN A 5 -37.72 -13.90 -9.54
CA ASN A 5 -36.76 -14.66 -8.72
C ASN A 5 -35.48 -15.08 -9.49
N GLY A 6 -34.96 -14.25 -10.38
CA GLY A 6 -33.69 -14.46 -11.08
C GLY A 6 -32.54 -13.96 -10.24
N VAL A 7 -31.67 -14.86 -9.80
CA VAL A 7 -30.37 -14.53 -9.19
C VAL A 7 -29.58 -13.68 -10.19
N MET A 8 -29.14 -12.50 -9.77
CA MET A 8 -28.30 -11.61 -10.60
C MET A 8 -27.02 -12.34 -11.02
N LYS A 9 -26.52 -12.07 -12.23
CA LYS A 9 -25.36 -12.76 -12.78
C LYS A 9 -24.30 -11.80 -13.29
N ILE A 10 -23.05 -12.13 -13.02
CA ILE A 10 -21.91 -11.50 -13.67
C ILE A 10 -21.94 -11.90 -15.14
N THR A 11 -21.98 -10.92 -16.04
CA THR A 11 -22.02 -11.15 -17.48
C THR A 11 -20.68 -10.97 -18.17
N ARG A 12 -19.83 -10.08 -17.63
CA ARG A 12 -18.53 -9.75 -18.22
C ARG A 12 -17.57 -9.17 -17.17
N LEU A 13 -16.28 -9.48 -17.33
CA LEU A 13 -15.18 -8.76 -16.75
C LEU A 13 -14.49 -7.92 -17.85
N GLU A 14 -14.16 -6.69 -17.55
CA GLU A 14 -13.49 -5.76 -18.45
C GLU A 14 -12.31 -5.14 -17.73
N THR A 15 -11.14 -5.20 -18.34
CA THR A 15 -9.91 -4.57 -17.85
C THR A 15 -9.58 -3.33 -18.65
N LEU A 16 -9.06 -2.31 -17.98
CA LEU A 16 -8.66 -1.04 -18.59
C LEU A 16 -7.24 -0.71 -18.14
N ARG A 17 -6.40 -0.36 -19.12
CA ARG A 17 -5.04 0.17 -18.91
C ARG A 17 -4.87 1.43 -19.73
N LEU A 18 -4.14 2.40 -19.18
CA LEU A 18 -3.81 3.65 -19.84
C LEU A 18 -2.30 3.71 -20.10
N GLU A 19 -1.90 4.21 -21.26
CA GLU A 19 -0.48 4.38 -21.60
C GLU A 19 0.23 5.34 -20.63
N GLU A 20 -0.49 6.36 -20.14
CA GLU A 20 0.04 7.31 -19.17
C GLU A 20 0.38 6.66 -17.82
N PHE A 21 -0.35 5.60 -17.44
CA PHE A 21 -0.16 4.86 -16.18
C PHE A 21 -0.07 3.35 -16.46
N PRO A 22 1.01 2.90 -17.11
CA PRO A 22 1.11 1.53 -17.63
C PRO A 22 1.14 0.45 -16.54
N ASN A 23 1.39 0.83 -15.29
CA ASN A 23 1.37 -0.07 -14.14
C ASN A 23 0.00 -0.20 -13.47
N LEU A 24 -0.96 0.66 -13.81
CA LEU A 24 -2.31 0.59 -13.26
C LEU A 24 -3.19 -0.32 -14.08
N LEU A 25 -4.07 -1.05 -13.40
CA LEU A 25 -5.12 -1.85 -13.97
C LEU A 25 -6.43 -1.52 -13.26
N TRP A 26 -7.43 -1.12 -14.02
CA TRP A 26 -8.81 -1.04 -13.54
C TRP A 26 -9.59 -2.26 -14.03
N LEU A 27 -10.43 -2.80 -13.14
CA LEU A 27 -11.31 -3.93 -13.43
C LEU A 27 -12.75 -3.50 -13.25
N ARG A 28 -13.58 -3.76 -14.26
CA ARG A 28 -15.04 -3.59 -14.21
C ARG A 28 -15.72 -4.95 -14.20
N ILE A 29 -16.65 -5.13 -13.27
CA ILE A 29 -17.56 -6.28 -13.21
C ILE A 29 -18.92 -5.80 -13.71
N HIS A 30 -19.42 -6.40 -14.78
CA HIS A 30 -20.74 -6.11 -15.33
C HIS A 30 -21.72 -7.20 -14.91
N SER A 31 -22.95 -6.82 -14.51
CA SER A 31 -24.04 -7.75 -14.24
C SER A 31 -25.19 -7.61 -15.24
N ASP A 32 -26.07 -8.63 -15.30
CA ASP A 32 -27.31 -8.62 -16.10
C ASP A 32 -28.34 -7.58 -15.64
N ALA A 33 -28.18 -7.05 -14.43
CA ALA A 33 -28.95 -5.90 -13.93
C ALA A 33 -28.45 -4.55 -14.49
N GLY A 34 -27.43 -4.52 -15.34
CA GLY A 34 -26.84 -3.30 -15.90
C GLY A 34 -25.97 -2.51 -14.91
N ILE A 35 -25.64 -3.08 -13.75
CA ILE A 35 -24.80 -2.46 -12.74
C ILE A 35 -23.34 -2.82 -13.01
N ILE A 36 -22.45 -1.83 -12.83
CA ILE A 36 -21.01 -1.99 -13.03
C ILE A 36 -20.30 -1.68 -11.72
N GLY A 37 -19.51 -2.63 -11.21
CA GLY A 37 -18.58 -2.44 -10.10
C GLY A 37 -17.18 -2.16 -10.60
N LEU A 38 -16.45 -1.28 -9.93
CA LEU A 38 -15.09 -0.86 -10.28
C LEU A 38 -14.10 -1.26 -9.18
N GLY A 39 -13.00 -1.88 -9.59
CA GLY A 39 -11.84 -2.15 -8.75
C GLY A 39 -10.55 -1.77 -9.45
N GLU A 40 -9.47 -1.75 -8.71
CA GLU A 40 -8.14 -1.44 -9.25
C GLU A 40 -7.03 -2.22 -8.57
N THR A 41 -5.91 -2.30 -9.25
CA THR A 41 -4.62 -2.72 -8.69
C THR A 41 -3.48 -2.11 -9.49
N HIS A 42 -2.27 -2.25 -9.03
CA HIS A 42 -1.09 -1.77 -9.72
C HIS A 42 0.10 -2.73 -9.63
N ARG A 43 1.14 -2.47 -10.43
CA ARG A 43 2.31 -3.30 -10.75
C ARG A 43 1.96 -4.59 -11.50
N ALA A 44 2.78 -4.92 -12.48
CA ALA A 44 2.62 -6.06 -13.37
C ALA A 44 1.24 -6.13 -14.06
N ALA A 45 0.67 -4.98 -14.40
CA ALA A 45 -0.68 -4.86 -14.95
C ALA A 45 -0.98 -5.82 -16.12
N PRO A 46 -0.07 -6.05 -17.10
CA PRO A 46 -0.32 -7.04 -18.16
C PRO A 46 -0.47 -8.48 -17.65
N SER A 47 0.32 -8.87 -16.64
CA SER A 47 0.24 -10.22 -16.06
C SER A 47 -1.02 -10.38 -15.20
N VAL A 48 -1.41 -9.33 -14.48
CA VAL A 48 -2.67 -9.30 -13.72
C VAL A 48 -3.87 -9.38 -14.66
N GLU A 49 -3.85 -8.64 -15.78
CA GLU A 49 -4.89 -8.70 -16.82
C GLU A 49 -5.07 -10.12 -17.36
N ALA A 50 -3.97 -10.77 -17.71
CA ALA A 50 -4.02 -12.16 -18.16
C ALA A 50 -4.63 -13.08 -17.09
N TYR A 51 -4.23 -12.93 -15.84
CA TYR A 51 -4.79 -13.72 -14.74
C TYR A 51 -6.30 -13.47 -14.55
N VAL A 52 -6.75 -12.24 -14.69
CA VAL A 52 -8.18 -11.88 -14.62
C VAL A 52 -8.97 -12.62 -15.70
N HIS A 53 -8.50 -12.59 -16.94
CA HIS A 53 -9.26 -13.17 -18.07
C HIS A 53 -9.13 -14.69 -18.16
N GLU A 54 -7.96 -15.25 -17.87
CA GLU A 54 -7.71 -16.68 -18.03
C GLU A 54 -8.10 -17.51 -16.78
N PHE A 55 -8.03 -16.90 -15.61
CA PHE A 55 -8.27 -17.62 -14.36
C PHE A 55 -9.56 -17.16 -13.64
N ILE A 56 -9.76 -15.85 -13.43
CA ILE A 56 -10.91 -15.35 -12.68
C ILE A 56 -12.19 -15.42 -13.52
N ALA A 57 -12.19 -14.86 -14.71
CA ALA A 57 -13.40 -14.74 -15.54
C ALA A 57 -14.12 -16.07 -15.79
N PRO A 58 -13.44 -17.19 -16.15
CA PRO A 58 -14.13 -18.48 -16.36
C PRO A 58 -14.82 -19.03 -15.10
N ARG A 59 -14.43 -18.58 -13.91
CA ARG A 59 -14.98 -19.06 -12.64
C ARG A 59 -16.13 -18.22 -12.13
N VAL A 60 -16.18 -16.94 -12.51
CA VAL A 60 -17.13 -15.98 -11.93
C VAL A 60 -18.22 -15.53 -12.88
N ILE A 61 -18.02 -15.64 -14.20
CA ILE A 61 -19.10 -15.35 -15.17
C ILE A 61 -20.25 -16.32 -14.94
N GLY A 62 -21.47 -15.77 -14.89
CA GLY A 62 -22.71 -16.50 -14.59
C GLY A 62 -22.98 -16.69 -13.09
N GLN A 63 -22.05 -16.31 -12.20
CA GLN A 63 -22.24 -16.34 -10.74
C GLN A 63 -22.93 -15.08 -10.25
N ASP A 64 -23.51 -15.17 -9.05
CA ASP A 64 -24.16 -14.05 -8.36
C ASP A 64 -23.11 -13.10 -7.75
N PRO A 65 -22.99 -11.83 -8.20
CA PRO A 65 -22.04 -10.87 -7.65
C PRO A 65 -22.34 -10.48 -6.21
N MET A 66 -23.53 -10.77 -5.69
CA MET A 66 -23.89 -10.48 -4.28
C MET A 66 -23.23 -11.47 -3.31
N GLU A 67 -22.76 -12.62 -3.78
CA GLU A 67 -22.10 -13.62 -2.95
C GLU A 67 -20.58 -13.37 -2.81
N VAL A 68 -20.23 -12.17 -2.37
CA VAL A 68 -18.83 -11.69 -2.30
C VAL A 68 -17.91 -12.68 -1.60
N GLU A 69 -18.32 -13.16 -0.41
CA GLU A 69 -17.50 -14.09 0.38
C GLU A 69 -17.25 -15.43 -0.33
N ARG A 70 -18.27 -15.97 -0.97
CA ARG A 70 -18.17 -17.24 -1.71
C ARG A 70 -17.26 -17.10 -2.93
N LEU A 71 -17.45 -16.01 -3.68
CA LEU A 71 -16.63 -15.74 -4.88
C LEU A 71 -15.18 -15.50 -4.50
N SER A 72 -14.89 -14.66 -3.52
CA SER A 72 -13.53 -14.40 -3.04
C SER A 72 -12.83 -15.70 -2.60
N ARG A 73 -13.53 -16.58 -1.87
CA ARG A 73 -12.98 -17.88 -1.46
C ARG A 73 -12.72 -18.83 -2.65
N SER A 74 -13.58 -18.80 -3.66
CA SER A 74 -13.44 -19.69 -4.84
C SER A 74 -12.22 -19.37 -5.70
N LEU A 75 -11.67 -18.16 -5.56
CA LEU A 75 -10.51 -17.70 -6.31
C LEU A 75 -9.17 -18.04 -5.63
N VAL A 76 -9.19 -18.43 -4.35
CA VAL A 76 -8.00 -19.00 -3.72
C VAL A 76 -7.72 -20.35 -4.37
N GLY A 77 -6.53 -20.51 -4.95
CA GLY A 77 -6.16 -21.72 -5.68
C GLY A 77 -6.21 -22.99 -4.81
N TYR A 78 -6.38 -24.13 -5.45
CA TYR A 78 -6.46 -25.44 -4.79
C TYR A 78 -5.28 -25.73 -3.85
N LEU A 79 -4.08 -25.34 -4.27
CA LEU A 79 -2.86 -25.49 -3.46
C LEU A 79 -2.67 -24.33 -2.46
N GLY A 80 -3.50 -23.29 -2.54
CA GLY A 80 -3.29 -22.02 -1.85
C GLY A 80 -2.05 -21.30 -2.38
N PHE A 81 -1.90 -20.04 -1.99
CA PHE A 81 -0.68 -19.25 -2.23
C PHE A 81 -0.58 -18.16 -1.18
N ARG A 82 0.65 -17.69 -0.94
CA ARG A 82 0.95 -16.59 -0.04
C ARG A 82 1.71 -15.49 -0.79
N GLY A 83 1.59 -14.27 -0.31
CA GLY A 83 2.29 -13.12 -0.85
C GLY A 83 1.41 -12.24 -1.73
N SER A 84 1.96 -11.12 -2.15
CA SER A 84 1.29 -10.06 -2.93
C SER A 84 1.59 -10.15 -4.44
N GLY A 85 1.70 -11.35 -4.97
CA GLY A 85 1.96 -11.62 -6.39
C GLY A 85 0.76 -11.30 -7.30
N VAL A 86 0.90 -11.67 -8.57
CA VAL A 86 -0.10 -11.41 -9.63
C VAL A 86 -1.49 -11.92 -9.22
N GLU A 87 -1.55 -13.11 -8.66
CA GLU A 87 -2.78 -13.77 -8.23
C GLU A 87 -3.54 -12.92 -7.20
N THR A 88 -2.83 -12.51 -6.15
CA THR A 88 -3.43 -11.73 -5.06
C THR A 88 -3.82 -10.34 -5.52
N ARG A 89 -3.05 -9.70 -6.41
CA ARG A 89 -3.39 -8.42 -7.01
C ARG A 89 -4.66 -8.51 -7.86
N ALA A 90 -4.77 -9.54 -8.68
CA ALA A 90 -5.97 -9.78 -9.48
C ALA A 90 -7.21 -10.05 -8.60
N ILE A 91 -7.05 -10.85 -7.54
CA ILE A 91 -8.12 -11.12 -6.57
C ILE A 91 -8.48 -9.84 -5.82
N SER A 92 -7.51 -9.00 -5.45
CA SER A 92 -7.77 -7.72 -4.79
C SER A 92 -8.63 -6.80 -5.66
N ALA A 93 -8.24 -6.61 -6.93
CA ALA A 93 -9.02 -5.80 -7.86
C ALA A 93 -10.45 -6.34 -8.05
N PHE A 94 -10.59 -7.67 -8.14
CA PHE A 94 -11.89 -8.31 -8.27
C PHE A 94 -12.75 -8.15 -7.02
N ASP A 95 -12.20 -8.34 -5.84
CA ASP A 95 -12.91 -8.18 -4.57
C ASP A 95 -13.35 -6.72 -4.34
N ILE A 96 -12.50 -5.75 -4.67
CA ILE A 96 -12.85 -4.31 -4.63
C ILE A 96 -14.02 -4.03 -5.58
N ALA A 97 -13.97 -4.55 -6.82
CA ALA A 97 -15.04 -4.40 -7.79
C ALA A 97 -16.35 -5.06 -7.34
N LEU A 98 -16.29 -6.22 -6.68
CA LEU A 98 -17.48 -6.87 -6.10
C LEU A 98 -18.11 -6.01 -5.00
N TRP A 99 -17.33 -5.46 -4.10
CA TRP A 99 -17.84 -4.60 -3.04
C TRP A 99 -18.42 -3.27 -3.58
N ASP A 100 -17.80 -2.68 -4.60
CA ASP A 100 -18.37 -1.51 -5.28
C ASP A 100 -19.69 -1.86 -5.97
N HIS A 101 -19.74 -3.00 -6.67
CA HIS A 101 -20.97 -3.51 -7.27
C HIS A 101 -22.07 -3.74 -6.23
N TYR A 102 -21.72 -4.40 -5.11
CA TYR A 102 -22.66 -4.66 -4.01
C TYR A 102 -23.24 -3.36 -3.44
N ALA A 103 -22.39 -2.37 -3.18
CA ALA A 103 -22.81 -1.07 -2.65
C ALA A 103 -23.76 -0.35 -3.62
N ARG A 104 -23.48 -0.42 -4.93
CA ARG A 104 -24.35 0.16 -5.99
C ARG A 104 -25.70 -0.55 -6.07
N VAL A 105 -25.73 -1.87 -5.97
CA VAL A 105 -27.00 -2.63 -5.90
C VAL A 105 -27.84 -2.20 -4.71
N CYS A 106 -27.21 -2.03 -3.55
CA CYS A 106 -27.85 -1.55 -2.33
C CYS A 106 -28.22 -0.05 -2.38
N ASN A 107 -27.76 0.69 -3.41
CA ASN A 107 -27.87 2.14 -3.50
C ASN A 107 -27.36 2.85 -2.24
N GLN A 108 -26.24 2.40 -1.70
CA GLN A 108 -25.60 2.92 -0.50
C GLN A 108 -24.11 3.10 -0.70
N PRO A 109 -23.47 4.07 -0.03
CA PRO A 109 -22.02 4.16 -0.03
C PRO A 109 -21.40 2.93 0.64
N LEU A 110 -20.21 2.54 0.19
CA LEU A 110 -19.56 1.32 0.63
C LEU A 110 -19.43 1.23 2.16
N TYR A 111 -19.02 2.33 2.83
CA TYR A 111 -18.88 2.31 4.28
C TYR A 111 -20.18 1.94 5.00
N GLN A 112 -21.33 2.30 4.44
CA GLN A 112 -22.63 1.98 5.03
C GLN A 112 -22.95 0.50 4.93
N VAL A 113 -22.67 -0.14 3.78
CA VAL A 113 -22.88 -1.59 3.62
C VAL A 113 -21.87 -2.42 4.41
N LEU A 114 -20.73 -1.83 4.76
CA LEU A 114 -19.73 -2.45 5.64
C LEU A 114 -20.05 -2.35 7.14
N GLY A 115 -21.16 -1.70 7.51
CA GLY A 115 -21.62 -1.61 8.90
C GLY A 115 -21.73 -0.19 9.44
N GLY A 116 -21.50 0.84 8.60
CA GLY A 116 -21.59 2.26 8.94
C GLY A 116 -20.27 2.87 9.41
N ALA A 117 -20.27 4.19 9.54
CA ALA A 117 -19.10 4.94 9.94
C ALA A 117 -18.84 4.85 11.45
N SER A 118 -17.70 4.36 11.86
CA SER A 118 -17.23 4.41 13.25
C SER A 118 -16.63 5.79 13.61
N ARG A 119 -16.28 6.60 12.61
CA ARG A 119 -15.73 7.95 12.75
C ARG A 119 -16.10 8.81 11.54
N GLN A 120 -16.07 10.12 11.70
CA GLN A 120 -16.43 11.07 10.63
C GLN A 120 -15.19 11.53 9.83
N SER A 121 -14.00 11.37 10.38
CA SER A 121 -12.74 11.76 9.75
C SER A 121 -11.66 10.71 10.04
N ILE A 122 -10.69 10.64 9.15
CA ILE A 122 -9.50 9.80 9.27
C ILE A 122 -8.28 10.70 9.13
N ARG A 123 -7.31 10.56 10.05
CA ARG A 123 -6.03 11.23 9.94
C ARG A 123 -5.28 10.67 8.72
N THR A 124 -4.72 11.56 7.93
CA THR A 124 -3.95 11.23 6.72
C THR A 124 -2.53 11.78 6.82
N TYR A 125 -1.68 11.31 5.93
CA TYR A 125 -0.34 11.86 5.71
C TYR A 125 -0.09 12.01 4.21
N ASN A 126 0.87 12.87 3.84
CA ASN A 126 1.37 12.95 2.48
C ASN A 126 2.55 11.98 2.31
N THR A 127 2.48 11.08 1.32
CA THR A 127 3.58 10.14 1.02
C THR A 127 4.72 10.75 0.19
N CYS A 128 4.61 12.03 -0.16
CA CYS A 128 5.63 12.82 -0.86
C CYS A 128 6.13 12.19 -2.18
N ALA A 129 5.22 11.58 -2.93
CA ALA A 129 5.52 11.01 -4.24
C ALA A 129 5.53 12.10 -5.33
N GLY A 130 6.25 11.85 -6.42
CA GLY A 130 6.33 12.75 -7.56
C GLY A 130 5.52 12.29 -8.78
N TYR A 131 5.52 13.09 -9.83
CA TYR A 131 4.78 12.82 -11.08
C TYR A 131 5.23 11.56 -11.82
N GLN A 132 6.47 11.12 -11.61
CA GLN A 132 7.03 9.94 -12.25
C GLN A 132 6.69 8.64 -11.51
N TYR A 133 6.10 8.76 -10.32
CA TYR A 133 5.71 7.60 -9.54
C TYR A 133 4.79 6.68 -10.35
N ILE A 134 5.17 5.39 -10.45
CA ILE A 134 4.45 4.33 -11.20
C ILE A 134 4.20 4.57 -12.70
N ARG A 135 4.84 5.55 -13.33
CA ARG A 135 4.71 5.81 -14.78
C ARG A 135 5.63 4.95 -15.65
N ASP A 136 6.61 4.25 -15.07
CA ASP A 136 7.46 3.29 -15.78
C ASP A 136 7.22 1.86 -15.28
N THR A 137 7.16 0.90 -16.21
CA THR A 137 6.99 -0.53 -15.89
C THR A 137 8.29 -1.31 -15.92
N ARG A 138 9.38 -0.69 -16.42
CA ARG A 138 10.66 -1.35 -16.67
C ARG A 138 11.50 -1.42 -15.40
N GLY A 139 11.42 -2.56 -14.74
CA GLY A 139 12.21 -2.80 -13.54
C GLY A 139 11.55 -2.25 -12.26
N GLN A 140 12.20 -2.53 -11.14
CA GLN A 140 11.81 -2.07 -9.81
C GLN A 140 13.00 -1.32 -9.24
N THR A 141 13.19 -0.09 -9.69
CA THR A 141 14.32 0.76 -9.28
C THR A 141 13.82 2.07 -8.72
N SER A 142 14.64 2.75 -7.95
CA SER A 142 14.31 4.07 -7.40
C SER A 142 14.01 5.10 -8.50
N ALA A 143 14.54 4.90 -9.71
CA ALA A 143 14.21 5.72 -10.87
C ALA A 143 12.72 5.62 -11.28
N ASN A 144 12.08 4.46 -11.09
CA ASN A 144 10.66 4.28 -11.37
C ASN A 144 9.76 5.07 -10.41
N TRP A 145 10.29 5.43 -9.26
CA TRP A 145 9.60 6.28 -8.29
C TRP A 145 9.91 7.77 -8.47
N GLY A 146 10.70 8.11 -9.51
CA GLY A 146 11.09 9.48 -9.85
C GLY A 146 12.37 9.96 -9.18
N LEU A 147 13.03 9.15 -8.34
CA LEU A 147 14.31 9.51 -7.73
C LEU A 147 15.39 9.69 -8.78
N GLY A 148 16.13 10.81 -8.71
CA GLY A 148 17.16 11.18 -9.67
C GLY A 148 16.66 11.75 -11.00
N GLY A 149 15.34 11.85 -11.18
CA GLY A 149 14.73 12.56 -12.32
C GLY A 149 14.80 14.08 -12.17
N LYS A 150 14.57 14.80 -13.28
CA LYS A 150 14.34 16.25 -13.21
C LYS A 150 12.87 16.49 -12.91
N PRO A 151 12.53 17.39 -11.95
CA PRO A 151 11.15 17.73 -11.67
C PRO A 151 10.46 18.25 -12.92
N GLN A 152 9.24 17.77 -13.15
CA GLN A 152 8.39 18.23 -14.25
C GLN A 152 7.24 19.01 -13.67
N GLY A 153 7.25 20.31 -13.88
CA GLY A 153 6.21 21.19 -13.38
C GLY A 153 6.70 22.19 -12.32
N PRO A 154 5.82 23.05 -11.84
CA PRO A 154 6.21 24.16 -10.96
C PRO A 154 6.61 23.71 -9.55
N TYR A 155 6.06 22.61 -9.05
CA TYR A 155 6.34 22.05 -7.74
C TYR A 155 6.10 20.53 -7.73
N GLU A 156 6.93 19.78 -7.02
CA GLU A 156 6.83 18.35 -6.88
C GLU A 156 7.31 17.92 -5.48
N ASP A 157 6.49 17.17 -4.77
CA ASP A 157 6.75 16.78 -3.38
C ASP A 157 7.99 15.91 -3.21
N LEU A 158 8.26 15.03 -4.18
CA LEU A 158 9.45 14.18 -4.16
C LEU A 158 10.74 15.01 -4.23
N ASP A 159 10.84 15.92 -5.20
CA ASP A 159 11.98 16.83 -5.32
C ASP A 159 12.09 17.73 -4.08
N ALA A 160 10.93 18.19 -3.58
CA ALA A 160 10.88 19.06 -2.42
C ALA A 160 11.39 18.36 -1.16
N PHE A 161 10.98 17.12 -0.83
CA PHE A 161 11.49 16.48 0.37
C PHE A 161 12.99 16.15 0.28
N LEU A 162 13.52 15.90 -0.91
CA LEU A 162 14.95 15.65 -1.11
C LEU A 162 15.80 16.92 -0.94
N HIS A 163 15.30 18.07 -1.37
CA HIS A 163 16.12 19.28 -1.49
C HIS A 163 15.62 20.47 -0.66
N ARG A 164 14.30 20.58 -0.43
CA ARG A 164 13.58 21.71 0.20
C ARG A 164 12.55 21.20 1.21
N ALA A 165 12.95 20.24 2.04
CA ALA A 165 12.03 19.53 2.95
C ALA A 165 11.37 20.47 4.00
N ASP A 166 12.04 21.57 4.35
CA ASP A 166 11.52 22.65 5.17
C ASP A 166 10.36 23.39 4.49
N GLU A 167 10.49 23.75 3.22
CA GLU A 167 9.43 24.40 2.45
C GLU A 167 8.20 23.48 2.31
N LEU A 168 8.43 22.19 1.97
CA LEU A 168 7.37 21.20 1.86
C LEU A 168 6.61 21.04 3.19
N ALA A 169 7.33 20.94 4.31
CA ALA A 169 6.71 20.79 5.62
C ALA A 169 5.83 22.01 5.97
N HIS A 170 6.24 23.23 5.61
CA HIS A 170 5.40 24.43 5.77
C HIS A 170 4.17 24.39 4.88
N SER A 171 4.32 24.05 3.58
CA SER A 171 3.22 23.96 2.62
C SER A 171 2.14 22.96 3.09
N LEU A 172 2.56 21.77 3.53
CA LEU A 172 1.63 20.75 4.04
C LEU A 172 0.87 21.22 5.29
N LEU A 173 1.56 21.89 6.23
CA LEU A 173 0.89 22.45 7.41
C LEU A 173 -0.13 23.54 7.04
N GLU A 174 0.14 24.36 6.03
CA GLU A 174 -0.79 25.37 5.52
C GLU A 174 -2.04 24.73 4.89
N GLU A 175 -1.89 23.55 4.30
CA GLU A 175 -2.99 22.73 3.78
C GLU A 175 -3.75 21.94 4.88
N GLY A 176 -3.27 21.97 6.12
CA GLY A 176 -3.84 21.22 7.24
C GLY A 176 -3.36 19.77 7.31
N ILE A 177 -2.29 19.41 6.60
CA ILE A 177 -1.65 18.09 6.63
C ILE A 177 -0.50 18.12 7.64
N GLU A 178 -0.68 17.42 8.75
CA GLU A 178 0.26 17.42 9.89
C GLU A 178 1.21 16.21 9.90
N ALA A 179 1.25 15.44 8.82
CA ALA A 179 2.04 14.23 8.72
C ALA A 179 2.58 14.02 7.31
N MET A 180 3.84 13.64 7.19
CA MET A 180 4.50 13.34 5.92
C MET A 180 5.37 12.09 6.02
N LYS A 181 5.40 11.29 4.95
CA LYS A 181 6.25 10.11 4.82
C LYS A 181 7.32 10.38 3.76
N ILE A 182 8.60 10.24 4.15
CA ILE A 182 9.75 10.46 3.28
C ILE A 182 10.66 9.24 3.23
N TRP A 183 11.37 9.08 2.13
CA TRP A 183 12.15 7.89 1.80
C TRP A 183 13.53 8.23 1.18
N PRO A 184 14.36 9.02 1.90
CA PRO A 184 15.63 9.52 1.37
C PRO A 184 16.75 8.48 1.31
N PHE A 185 16.51 7.26 1.82
CA PHE A 185 17.52 6.21 1.89
C PHE A 185 17.58 5.30 0.66
N ASP A 186 16.57 5.33 -0.21
CA ASP A 186 16.35 4.35 -1.28
C ASP A 186 17.47 4.28 -2.31
N THR A 187 17.96 5.43 -2.80
CA THR A 187 19.06 5.46 -3.76
C THR A 187 20.35 4.84 -3.22
N PHE A 188 20.60 4.96 -1.92
CA PHE A 188 21.76 4.36 -1.26
C PHE A 188 21.57 2.86 -1.04
N ALA A 189 20.33 2.44 -0.74
CA ALA A 189 19.99 1.03 -0.66
C ALA A 189 20.17 0.33 -2.00
N GLU A 190 19.68 0.94 -3.07
CA GLU A 190 19.77 0.39 -4.41
C GLU A 190 21.23 0.26 -4.86
N ALA A 191 22.07 1.30 -4.66
CA ALA A 191 23.47 1.31 -5.04
C ALA A 191 24.32 0.22 -4.33
N THR A 192 23.85 -0.31 -3.21
CA THR A 192 24.58 -1.29 -2.39
C THR A 192 23.83 -2.60 -2.16
N GLU A 193 22.70 -2.80 -2.87
CA GLU A 193 21.76 -3.90 -2.61
C GLU A 193 21.33 -3.99 -1.13
N GLY A 194 21.25 -2.83 -0.48
CA GLY A 194 20.92 -2.70 0.94
C GLY A 194 21.96 -3.25 1.90
N MET A 195 23.17 -3.58 1.43
CA MET A 195 24.22 -4.21 2.26
C MET A 195 25.06 -3.22 3.04
N HIS A 196 25.13 -1.95 2.60
CA HIS A 196 26.00 -0.96 3.21
C HIS A 196 25.45 0.45 3.05
N ILE A 197 25.68 1.31 4.04
CA ILE A 197 25.56 2.76 3.95
C ILE A 197 26.79 3.41 4.53
N SER A 198 27.47 4.27 3.76
CA SER A 198 28.63 5.00 4.22
C SER A 198 28.24 6.08 5.25
N GLY A 199 29.20 6.62 6.02
CA GLY A 199 28.94 7.75 6.92
C GLY A 199 28.48 9.00 6.18
N ALA A 200 29.05 9.26 4.99
CA ALA A 200 28.69 10.40 4.17
C ALA A 200 27.27 10.27 3.60
N ASP A 201 26.91 9.08 3.08
CA ASP A 201 25.57 8.81 2.54
C ASP A 201 24.51 8.89 3.62
N LEU A 202 24.79 8.33 4.81
CA LEU A 202 23.90 8.41 5.96
C LEU A 202 23.67 9.88 6.35
N HIS A 203 24.72 10.67 6.44
CA HIS A 203 24.60 12.11 6.75
C HIS A 203 23.73 12.83 5.73
N LYS A 204 23.97 12.59 4.42
CA LYS A 204 23.17 13.17 3.35
C LYS A 204 21.72 12.76 3.41
N ALA A 205 21.43 11.48 3.66
CA ALA A 205 20.06 10.98 3.79
C ALA A 205 19.30 11.54 5.01
N LEU A 206 20.02 12.01 6.03
CA LEU A 206 19.44 12.63 7.23
C LEU A 206 19.16 14.13 7.06
N GLU A 207 19.71 14.80 6.03
CA GLU A 207 19.49 16.24 5.81
C GLU A 207 18.02 16.66 5.75
N PRO A 208 17.11 15.93 5.07
CA PRO A 208 15.68 16.27 5.07
C PRO A 208 15.08 16.33 6.47
N PHE A 209 15.41 15.38 7.34
CA PHE A 209 14.93 15.35 8.72
C PHE A 209 15.44 16.56 9.53
N CYS A 210 16.72 16.93 9.38
CA CYS A 210 17.28 18.12 9.99
C CYS A 210 16.52 19.37 9.56
N LYS A 211 16.26 19.53 8.26
CA LYS A 211 15.53 20.67 7.70
C LYS A 211 14.12 20.76 8.25
N ILE A 212 13.35 19.67 8.24
CA ILE A 212 11.99 19.60 8.76
C ILE A 212 11.97 19.97 10.25
N ARG A 213 12.79 19.32 11.07
CA ARG A 213 12.81 19.57 12.52
C ARG A 213 13.22 21.00 12.87
N LYS A 214 14.16 21.58 12.13
CA LYS A 214 14.58 22.97 12.30
C LYS A 214 13.47 23.97 11.92
N ALA A 215 12.71 23.69 10.86
CA ALA A 215 11.70 24.59 10.33
C ALA A 215 10.39 24.55 11.13
N VAL A 216 9.89 23.36 11.43
CA VAL A 216 8.55 23.17 11.99
C VAL A 216 8.52 22.43 13.33
N GLY A 217 9.65 21.92 13.80
CA GLY A 217 9.73 21.14 15.05
C GLY A 217 8.85 19.91 15.00
N ASN A 218 8.11 19.64 16.08
CA ASN A 218 7.21 18.50 16.22
C ASN A 218 5.77 18.80 15.77
N ARG A 219 5.53 19.91 15.05
CA ARG A 219 4.23 20.17 14.44
C ARG A 219 3.95 19.26 13.25
N MET A 220 5.00 18.65 12.68
CA MET A 220 4.92 17.69 11.59
C MET A 220 5.36 16.31 12.08
N ASP A 221 4.48 15.32 12.02
CA ASP A 221 4.87 13.92 12.20
C ASP A 221 5.61 13.43 10.95
N VAL A 222 6.80 12.89 11.13
CA VAL A 222 7.63 12.42 10.03
C VAL A 222 7.73 10.90 10.08
N MET A 223 7.15 10.26 9.07
CA MET A 223 7.25 8.82 8.84
C MET A 223 8.45 8.53 7.95
N VAL A 224 9.07 7.39 8.17
CA VAL A 224 10.22 6.96 7.37
C VAL A 224 9.89 5.66 6.64
N GLU A 225 9.98 5.71 5.32
CA GLU A 225 9.84 4.54 4.47
C GLU A 225 11.21 3.97 4.09
N PHE A 226 11.34 2.64 4.15
CA PHE A 226 12.55 1.90 3.77
C PHE A 226 12.31 0.96 2.57
N HIS A 227 11.06 0.80 2.15
CA HIS A 227 10.63 -0.05 1.04
C HIS A 227 11.17 -1.49 1.08
N SER A 228 11.46 -2.03 2.26
CA SER A 228 12.03 -3.39 2.38
C SER A 228 13.37 -3.57 1.64
N LEU A 229 14.13 -2.51 1.41
CA LEU A 229 15.35 -2.54 0.59
C LEU A 229 16.60 -2.92 1.40
N TRP A 230 16.59 -2.70 2.71
CA TRP A 230 17.79 -2.80 3.55
C TRP A 230 18.00 -4.20 4.16
N ARG A 231 19.28 -4.58 4.28
CA ARG A 231 19.71 -5.68 5.15
C ARG A 231 19.74 -5.21 6.60
N LEU A 232 19.65 -6.16 7.53
CA LEU A 232 19.50 -5.86 8.95
C LEU A 232 20.60 -4.93 9.53
N PRO A 233 21.92 -5.17 9.35
CA PRO A 233 22.91 -4.32 9.98
C PRO A 233 22.89 -2.85 9.55
N PRO A 234 22.81 -2.50 8.23
CA PRO A 234 22.69 -1.10 7.84
C PRO A 234 21.34 -0.49 8.25
N ALA A 235 20.24 -1.24 8.23
CA ALA A 235 18.95 -0.76 8.73
C ALA A 235 19.03 -0.38 10.23
N GLN A 236 19.66 -1.21 11.05
CA GLN A 236 19.87 -0.90 12.47
C GLN A 236 20.71 0.38 12.66
N ARG A 237 21.75 0.58 11.86
CA ARG A 237 22.55 1.82 11.86
C ARG A 237 21.72 3.06 11.50
N ILE A 238 20.87 2.94 10.49
CA ILE A 238 19.95 4.03 10.09
C ILE A 238 18.96 4.32 11.23
N ALA A 239 18.35 3.28 11.82
CA ALA A 239 17.42 3.44 12.94
C ALA A 239 18.04 4.17 14.14
N GLN A 240 19.29 3.85 14.47
CA GLN A 240 20.02 4.53 15.54
C GLN A 240 20.26 6.02 15.21
N ALA A 241 20.60 6.34 13.96
CA ALA A 241 20.80 7.72 13.52
C ALA A 241 19.47 8.52 13.47
N LEU A 242 18.36 7.87 13.16
CA LEU A 242 17.02 8.50 13.18
C LEU A 242 16.50 8.78 14.59
N ALA A 243 17.11 8.21 15.62
CA ALA A 243 16.63 8.32 17.01
C ALA A 243 16.58 9.76 17.55
N GLU A 244 17.33 10.70 16.95
CA GLU A 244 17.34 12.11 17.33
C GLU A 244 16.21 12.93 16.70
N PHE A 245 15.55 12.40 15.66
CA PHE A 245 14.54 13.13 14.88
C PHE A 245 13.09 12.87 15.32
N ASP A 246 12.87 12.03 16.32
CA ASP A 246 11.53 11.69 16.82
C ASP A 246 10.56 11.33 15.66
N THR A 247 10.94 10.31 14.90
CA THR A 247 10.17 9.83 13.75
C THR A 247 8.93 9.08 14.21
N TYR A 248 7.79 9.23 13.48
CA TYR A 248 6.52 8.68 13.90
C TYR A 248 6.44 7.16 13.73
N TRP A 249 6.97 6.62 12.60
CA TRP A 249 7.19 5.18 12.40
C TRP A 249 8.34 4.90 11.43
N HIS A 250 8.82 3.67 11.47
CA HIS A 250 9.70 3.09 10.44
C HIS A 250 8.92 2.02 9.67
N GLU A 251 8.68 2.27 8.38
CA GLU A 251 7.91 1.39 7.49
C GLU A 251 8.83 0.45 6.74
N ASP A 252 8.48 -0.86 6.77
CA ASP A 252 9.21 -1.95 6.11
C ASP A 252 10.75 -1.82 6.21
N PRO A 253 11.32 -1.71 7.44
CA PRO A 253 12.67 -1.21 7.66
C PRO A 253 13.77 -2.15 7.19
N ILE A 254 13.46 -3.41 6.98
CA ILE A 254 14.37 -4.44 6.49
C ILE A 254 13.67 -5.23 5.38
N ARG A 255 14.43 -6.10 4.69
CA ARG A 255 13.81 -7.07 3.79
C ARG A 255 12.79 -7.92 4.54
N MET A 256 11.53 -7.80 4.14
CA MET A 256 10.40 -8.45 4.80
C MET A 256 10.26 -9.94 4.45
N ASP A 257 11.24 -10.53 3.75
CA ASP A 257 11.31 -11.97 3.48
C ASP A 257 11.37 -12.81 4.77
N SER A 258 11.87 -12.23 5.87
CA SER A 258 11.98 -12.89 7.16
C SER A 258 11.51 -12.00 8.30
N LEU A 259 10.24 -12.13 8.67
CA LEU A 259 9.62 -11.35 9.75
C LEU A 259 10.31 -11.55 11.10
N ALA A 260 10.95 -12.70 11.32
CA ALA A 260 11.70 -12.96 12.56
C ALA A 260 12.85 -11.97 12.79
N LEU A 261 13.44 -11.42 11.72
CA LEU A 261 14.52 -10.43 11.83
C LEU A 261 14.04 -9.07 12.34
N LEU A 262 12.76 -8.77 12.27
CA LEU A 262 12.18 -7.57 12.89
C LEU A 262 12.42 -7.54 14.40
N LYS A 263 12.48 -8.70 15.06
CA LYS A 263 12.82 -8.81 16.49
C LYS A 263 14.25 -8.31 16.81
N GLN A 264 15.15 -8.39 15.83
CA GLN A 264 16.52 -7.88 15.99
C GLN A 264 16.62 -6.40 15.59
N TYR A 265 15.74 -5.93 14.72
CA TYR A 265 15.66 -4.51 14.35
C TYR A 265 15.02 -3.66 15.45
N ALA A 266 13.92 -4.11 16.04
CA ALA A 266 13.10 -3.37 16.98
C ALA A 266 13.89 -2.70 18.12
N PRO A 267 14.87 -3.35 18.78
CA PRO A 267 15.63 -2.72 19.86
C PRO A 267 16.50 -1.53 19.40
N CYS A 268 16.75 -1.39 18.11
CA CYS A 268 17.55 -0.29 17.53
C CYS A 268 16.71 0.92 17.14
N SER A 269 15.37 0.77 17.07
CA SER A 269 14.44 1.83 16.69
C SER A 269 13.74 2.40 17.91
N LYS A 270 13.65 3.73 18.02
CA LYS A 270 12.76 4.41 18.98
C LYS A 270 11.33 4.52 18.44
N ALA A 271 11.19 4.57 17.12
CA ALA A 271 9.90 4.62 16.46
C ALA A 271 9.26 3.23 16.35
N PRO A 272 7.93 3.10 16.40
CA PRO A 272 7.22 1.86 16.11
C PRO A 272 7.50 1.37 14.68
N ILE A 273 7.49 0.05 14.50
CA ILE A 273 7.57 -0.58 13.18
C ILE A 273 6.18 -0.56 12.56
N CYS A 274 6.06 0.06 11.38
CA CYS A 274 4.88 -0.01 10.53
C CYS A 274 5.11 -1.09 9.46
N ALA A 275 4.21 -2.05 9.35
CA ALA A 275 4.36 -3.14 8.39
C ALA A 275 2.99 -3.76 8.01
N SER A 276 2.78 -4.21 6.80
CA SER A 276 3.66 -4.10 5.63
C SER A 276 2.82 -4.02 4.36
N GLU A 277 3.12 -3.08 3.47
CA GLU A 277 2.42 -2.99 2.18
C GLU A 277 2.66 -4.22 1.28
N ILE A 278 3.79 -4.90 1.47
CA ILE A 278 4.15 -6.05 0.64
C ILE A 278 3.57 -7.38 1.14
N LEU A 279 2.99 -7.41 2.34
CA LEU A 279 2.31 -8.60 2.85
C LEU A 279 0.89 -8.70 2.31
N ALA A 280 0.44 -9.93 2.10
CA ALA A 280 -0.91 -10.22 1.66
C ALA A 280 -1.52 -11.38 2.43
N GLY A 281 -2.86 -11.27 2.60
CA GLY A 281 -3.65 -12.27 3.30
C GLY A 281 -3.44 -12.28 4.81
N ARG A 282 -4.52 -12.54 5.54
CA ARG A 282 -4.55 -12.58 7.03
C ARG A 282 -3.48 -13.49 7.64
N TRP A 283 -3.06 -14.53 6.93
CA TRP A 283 -2.08 -15.48 7.45
C TRP A 283 -0.68 -14.88 7.53
N SER A 284 -0.29 -14.06 6.54
CA SER A 284 0.97 -13.32 6.58
C SER A 284 0.96 -12.27 7.68
N PHE A 285 -0.17 -11.59 7.87
CA PHE A 285 -0.34 -10.63 8.96
C PHE A 285 -0.40 -11.29 10.34
N LYS A 286 -1.00 -12.49 10.45
CA LYS A 286 -0.89 -13.28 11.68
C LYS A 286 0.57 -13.57 12.03
N ASP A 287 1.35 -14.02 11.04
CA ASP A 287 2.78 -14.30 11.26
C ASP A 287 3.55 -13.03 11.65
N LEU A 288 3.21 -11.85 11.08
CA LEU A 288 3.74 -10.55 11.50
C LEU A 288 3.39 -10.22 12.95
N LEU A 289 2.12 -10.33 13.34
CA LEU A 289 1.63 -10.05 14.68
C LEU A 289 2.27 -10.96 15.74
N GLU A 290 2.49 -12.23 15.41
CA GLU A 290 3.17 -13.20 16.29
C GLU A 290 4.66 -12.87 16.52
N THR A 291 5.26 -11.95 15.75
CA THR A 291 6.59 -11.44 16.06
C THR A 291 6.59 -10.63 17.35
N GLY A 292 5.47 -9.98 17.71
CA GLY A 292 5.30 -9.14 18.88
C GLY A 292 6.03 -7.80 18.79
N VAL A 293 6.49 -7.39 17.59
CA VAL A 293 7.25 -6.13 17.41
C VAL A 293 6.63 -5.15 16.43
N ALA A 294 5.59 -5.54 15.72
CA ALA A 294 4.79 -4.61 14.93
C ALA A 294 4.10 -3.60 15.85
N GLY A 295 4.23 -2.32 15.56
CA GLY A 295 3.56 -1.24 16.30
C GLY A 295 2.36 -0.68 15.55
N ILE A 296 2.37 -0.79 14.22
CA ILE A 296 1.29 -0.35 13.32
C ILE A 296 1.13 -1.41 12.24
N VAL A 297 -0.11 -1.80 12.00
CA VAL A 297 -0.45 -2.75 10.92
C VAL A 297 -0.90 -1.97 9.70
N MET A 298 -0.10 -2.00 8.66
CA MET A 298 -0.37 -1.33 7.39
C MET A 298 -0.49 -2.36 6.27
N PHE A 299 -1.40 -2.12 5.34
CA PHE A 299 -1.57 -2.94 4.14
C PHE A 299 -2.10 -2.11 2.98
N ASP A 300 -1.86 -2.57 1.78
CA ASP A 300 -2.45 -2.00 0.56
C ASP A 300 -3.68 -2.82 0.15
N LEU A 301 -4.84 -2.17 0.04
CA LEU A 301 -6.10 -2.82 -0.36
C LEU A 301 -6.00 -3.53 -1.71
N ALA A 302 -5.26 -2.92 -2.64
CA ALA A 302 -5.06 -3.46 -3.97
C ALA A 302 -4.10 -4.65 -4.02
N TRP A 303 -3.43 -4.97 -2.88
CA TRP A 303 -2.43 -6.03 -2.79
C TRP A 303 -2.72 -7.09 -1.73
N CYS A 304 -3.43 -6.73 -0.67
CA CYS A 304 -3.62 -7.63 0.47
C CYS A 304 -4.68 -8.71 0.28
N GLY A 305 -5.47 -8.63 -0.79
CA GLY A 305 -6.60 -9.51 -1.05
C GLY A 305 -7.95 -8.79 -1.11
N GLY A 306 -7.94 -7.45 -1.28
CA GLY A 306 -9.13 -6.61 -1.39
C GLY A 306 -9.77 -6.27 -0.05
N ILE A 307 -10.97 -5.72 -0.10
CA ILE A 307 -11.74 -5.23 1.05
C ILE A 307 -12.09 -6.36 2.02
N SER A 308 -12.48 -7.52 1.49
CA SER A 308 -12.82 -8.69 2.31
C SER A 308 -11.66 -9.12 3.19
N GLU A 309 -10.46 -9.18 2.63
CA GLU A 309 -9.27 -9.59 3.39
C GLU A 309 -8.75 -8.50 4.30
N ALA A 310 -8.79 -7.23 3.85
CA ALA A 310 -8.43 -6.07 4.65
C ALA A 310 -9.24 -5.99 5.96
N ARG A 311 -10.56 -6.24 5.89
CA ARG A 311 -11.42 -6.30 7.10
C ARG A 311 -10.96 -7.37 8.09
N ARG A 312 -10.51 -8.52 7.61
CA ARG A 312 -10.01 -9.61 8.46
C ARG A 312 -8.65 -9.28 9.07
N ILE A 313 -7.78 -8.61 8.30
CA ILE A 313 -6.49 -8.12 8.78
C ILE A 313 -6.71 -7.06 9.85
N ALA A 314 -7.61 -6.10 9.62
CA ALA A 314 -7.95 -5.06 10.60
C ALA A 314 -8.53 -5.67 11.90
N ALA A 315 -9.41 -6.68 11.79
CA ALA A 315 -9.94 -7.38 12.97
C ALA A 315 -8.85 -8.15 13.74
N LEU A 316 -7.85 -8.69 13.04
CA LEU A 316 -6.68 -9.27 13.70
C LEU A 316 -5.88 -8.19 14.44
N ALA A 317 -5.55 -7.08 13.79
CA ALA A 317 -4.80 -5.98 14.40
C ALA A 317 -5.51 -5.46 15.67
N ASP A 318 -6.82 -5.26 15.60
CA ASP A 318 -7.66 -4.83 16.75
C ASP A 318 -7.54 -5.81 17.91
N ALA A 319 -7.55 -7.14 17.66
CA ALA A 319 -7.36 -8.16 18.69
C ALA A 319 -5.98 -8.11 19.37
N TRP A 320 -4.97 -7.59 18.69
CA TRP A 320 -3.63 -7.29 19.22
C TRP A 320 -3.50 -5.87 19.79
N GLN A 321 -4.58 -5.08 19.81
CA GLN A 321 -4.59 -3.67 20.25
C GLN A 321 -3.64 -2.77 19.44
N LEU A 322 -3.48 -3.06 18.15
CA LEU A 322 -2.64 -2.30 17.22
C LEU A 322 -3.51 -1.46 16.26
N PRO A 323 -3.07 -0.21 15.97
CA PRO A 323 -3.68 0.62 14.94
C PRO A 323 -3.36 0.11 13.54
#